data_5a0045de0deee958601c3fcc5b83d12d
#
_entry.id   5a0045de0deee958601c3fcc5b83d12d
#
_cell.length_a   1.000
_cell.length_b   1.000
_cell.length_c   1.000
_cell.angle_alpha   90.00
_cell.angle_beta   90.00
_cell.angle_gamma   90.00
#
_symmetry.space_group_name_H-M   'P 1'
#
loop_
_entity.id
_entity.type
_entity.pdbx_description
1 polymer ?
#
loop_
_entity_poly.entity_id
_entity_poly.type
_entity_poly.pdbx_seq_one_letter_code
_entity_poly.pdbx_strand_id
1 'polypeptide(L)'
;MHNVGVGRRHQRRSLNNPQQLQYREVEIRMSKFLKRSAQGAGVPHDKRTSNLETVAMPLPSKIVLSMNQHIGAPAAPAVAKGDQVYVGTIVGKAGGFVSADIHSGVSGTVSEITTITGSNGSIQTAVVIMPDGEQKVDPSIAPPQVTDLKSFQD
;
A
#
# COMPACT_ATOMS: atom_id res chain seq x y z
N MET A 1 3.15 -36.85 -53.72
CA MET A 1 2.04 -36.58 -54.65
C MET A 1 0.76 -36.92 -53.95
N HIS A 2 -0.23 -36.13 -53.98
CA HIS A 2 -1.56 -36.12 -53.39
C HIS A 2 -1.64 -35.31 -52.10
N ASN A 3 -1.99 -34.06 -52.37
CA ASN A 3 -2.39 -33.04 -51.40
C ASN A 3 -3.88 -33.23 -51.15
N VAL A 4 -4.27 -33.56 -49.90
CA VAL A 4 -5.71 -33.61 -49.51
C VAL A 4 -5.96 -32.45 -48.55
N GLY A 5 -6.49 -31.36 -49.16
CA GLY A 5 -6.99 -30.20 -48.39
C GLY A 5 -8.29 -30.55 -47.68
N VAL A 6 -8.24 -30.59 -46.35
CA VAL A 6 -9.48 -30.68 -45.52
C VAL A 6 -10.01 -29.28 -45.28
N GLY A 7 -10.97 -28.90 -46.14
CA GLY A 7 -11.76 -27.69 -45.99
C GLY A 7 -12.69 -27.79 -44.76
N ARG A 8 -12.38 -27.09 -43.68
CA ARG A 8 -13.33 -26.89 -42.56
C ARG A 8 -14.43 -25.93 -43.02
N ARG A 9 -15.58 -26.47 -43.42
CA ARG A 9 -16.78 -25.70 -43.60
C ARG A 9 -17.27 -25.20 -42.22
N HIS A 10 -17.15 -23.93 -41.98
CA HIS A 10 -17.84 -23.28 -40.88
C HIS A 10 -19.32 -23.32 -41.18
N GLN A 11 -20.08 -24.23 -40.56
CA GLN A 11 -21.52 -24.19 -40.50
C GLN A 11 -21.96 -22.88 -39.84
N ARG A 12 -22.42 -21.93 -40.63
CA ARG A 12 -23.18 -20.78 -40.14
C ARG A 12 -24.50 -21.31 -39.56
N ARG A 13 -24.53 -21.53 -38.24
CA ARG A 13 -25.75 -21.85 -37.53
C ARG A 13 -26.73 -20.70 -37.75
N SER A 14 -27.88 -21.01 -38.30
CA SER A 14 -29.02 -20.10 -38.51
C SER A 14 -29.39 -19.43 -37.18
N LEU A 15 -29.24 -18.11 -37.11
CA LEU A 15 -29.48 -17.29 -35.92
C LEU A 15 -30.96 -16.86 -35.77
N ASN A 16 -31.89 -17.61 -36.35
CA ASN A 16 -33.32 -17.25 -36.41
C ASN A 16 -34.20 -18.07 -35.45
N ASN A 17 -33.69 -18.49 -34.30
CA ASN A 17 -34.53 -19.03 -33.24
C ASN A 17 -35.04 -17.88 -32.37
N PRO A 18 -36.42 -17.65 -32.31
CA PRO A 18 -36.97 -16.56 -31.51
C PRO A 18 -36.58 -16.57 -30.05
N GLN A 19 -36.40 -17.76 -29.45
CA GLN A 19 -35.94 -17.90 -28.06
C GLN A 19 -34.48 -17.41 -27.87
N GLN A 20 -33.59 -17.67 -28.83
CA GLN A 20 -32.21 -17.17 -28.76
C GLN A 20 -32.13 -15.66 -28.96
N LEU A 21 -33.01 -15.06 -29.74
CA LEU A 21 -33.06 -13.60 -29.87
C LEU A 21 -33.52 -12.95 -28.57
N GLN A 22 -34.50 -13.54 -27.89
CA GLN A 22 -34.98 -13.04 -26.60
C GLN A 22 -33.90 -13.11 -25.51
N TYR A 23 -33.13 -14.20 -25.44
CA TYR A 23 -32.00 -14.32 -24.52
C TYR A 23 -30.89 -13.29 -24.84
N ARG A 24 -30.57 -13.04 -26.10
CA ARG A 24 -29.59 -12.02 -26.50
C ARG A 24 -30.04 -10.61 -26.13
N GLU A 25 -31.31 -10.26 -26.28
CA GLU A 25 -31.83 -8.96 -25.87
C GLU A 25 -31.77 -8.76 -24.37
N VAL A 26 -32.06 -9.79 -23.58
CA VAL A 26 -31.93 -9.76 -22.12
C VAL A 26 -30.45 -9.61 -21.69
N GLU A 27 -29.52 -10.35 -22.30
CA GLU A 27 -28.10 -10.22 -22.03
C GLU A 27 -27.55 -8.83 -22.40
N ILE A 28 -27.97 -8.27 -23.53
CA ILE A 28 -27.55 -6.92 -23.94
C ILE A 28 -28.14 -5.87 -22.99
N ARG A 29 -29.37 -6.06 -22.52
CA ARG A 29 -30.00 -5.15 -21.56
C ARG A 29 -29.35 -5.21 -20.18
N MET A 30 -29.07 -6.42 -19.67
CA MET A 30 -28.35 -6.62 -18.43
C MET A 30 -26.90 -6.11 -18.50
N SER A 31 -26.18 -6.35 -19.61
CA SER A 31 -24.82 -5.84 -19.76
C SER A 31 -24.76 -4.32 -19.85
N LYS A 32 -25.74 -3.67 -20.47
CA LYS A 32 -25.87 -2.20 -20.48
C LYS A 32 -26.24 -1.64 -19.09
N PHE A 33 -27.09 -2.33 -18.35
CA PHE A 33 -27.46 -1.95 -16.98
C PHE A 33 -26.27 -2.11 -16.02
N LEU A 34 -25.56 -3.23 -16.08
CA LEU A 34 -24.35 -3.47 -15.29
C LEU A 34 -23.23 -2.48 -15.62
N LYS A 35 -23.04 -2.13 -16.90
CA LYS A 35 -22.08 -1.09 -17.30
C LYS A 35 -22.47 0.30 -16.79
N ARG A 36 -23.74 0.62 -16.66
CA ARG A 36 -24.21 1.90 -16.11
C ARG A 36 -24.08 1.95 -14.58
N SER A 37 -24.31 0.85 -13.87
CA SER A 37 -24.15 0.78 -12.41
C SER A 37 -22.69 0.61 -11.97
N ALA A 38 -21.80 0.16 -12.87
CA ALA A 38 -20.36 0.07 -12.63
C ALA A 38 -19.59 1.35 -13.00
N GLN A 39 -20.26 2.38 -13.54
CA GLN A 39 -19.68 3.71 -13.69
C GLN A 39 -19.66 4.37 -12.29
N GLY A 40 -18.62 4.11 -11.51
CA GLY A 40 -18.31 4.92 -10.33
C GLY A 40 -18.17 6.39 -10.71
N ALA A 41 -18.16 7.27 -9.74
CA ALA A 41 -17.89 8.68 -9.96
C ALA A 41 -16.62 8.84 -10.78
N GLY A 42 -16.73 9.42 -11.97
CA GLY A 42 -15.57 9.76 -12.80
C GLY A 42 -14.76 10.85 -12.12
N VAL A 43 -13.75 10.45 -11.35
CA VAL A 43 -12.81 11.40 -10.76
C VAL A 43 -11.76 11.71 -11.83
N PRO A 44 -11.60 12.97 -12.23
CA PRO A 44 -10.57 13.32 -13.20
C PRO A 44 -9.17 12.99 -12.65
N HIS A 45 -8.33 12.39 -13.50
CA HIS A 45 -6.93 12.15 -13.19
C HIS A 45 -6.12 13.45 -13.27
N ASP A 46 -6.18 14.25 -12.21
CA ASP A 46 -5.43 15.50 -12.12
C ASP A 46 -4.02 15.26 -11.54
N LYS A 47 -3.06 14.97 -12.41
CA LYS A 47 -1.66 14.71 -12.05
C LYS A 47 -0.79 15.93 -12.32
N ARG A 48 -1.10 17.06 -11.72
CA ARG A 48 -0.37 18.34 -11.95
C ARG A 48 1.11 18.26 -11.60
N THR A 49 1.47 17.36 -10.68
CA THR A 49 2.86 17.19 -10.23
C THR A 49 3.64 16.10 -10.97
N SER A 50 3.04 15.42 -11.97
CA SER A 50 3.69 14.28 -12.64
C SER A 50 5.01 14.61 -13.35
N ASN A 51 5.17 15.86 -13.78
CA ASN A 51 6.36 16.34 -14.52
C ASN A 51 7.20 17.32 -13.69
N LEU A 52 6.91 17.50 -12.41
CA LEU A 52 7.68 18.36 -11.54
C LEU A 52 8.87 17.58 -10.94
N GLU A 53 9.97 18.28 -10.74
CA GLU A 53 11.10 17.74 -10.01
C GLU A 53 10.73 17.46 -8.55
N THR A 54 11.35 16.43 -7.97
CA THR A 54 11.20 16.13 -6.54
C THR A 54 11.90 17.21 -5.71
N VAL A 55 11.19 17.71 -4.71
CA VAL A 55 11.74 18.69 -3.76
C VAL A 55 11.96 18.03 -2.43
N ALA A 56 13.16 18.14 -1.87
CA ALA A 56 13.44 17.67 -0.52
C ALA A 56 12.67 18.51 0.50
N MET A 57 11.87 17.85 1.33
CA MET A 57 11.17 18.52 2.42
C MET A 57 12.19 18.93 3.51
N PRO A 58 12.13 20.18 4.01
CA PRO A 58 12.97 20.55 5.14
C PRO A 58 12.62 19.71 6.38
N LEU A 59 13.63 19.42 7.21
CA LEU A 59 13.42 18.63 8.41
C LEU A 59 12.46 19.37 9.35
N PRO A 60 11.33 18.74 9.75
CA PRO A 60 10.37 19.38 10.65
C PRO A 60 10.93 19.46 12.07
N SER A 61 10.46 20.43 12.85
CA SER A 61 10.87 20.58 14.25
C SER A 61 10.38 19.46 15.18
N LYS A 62 9.36 18.72 14.74
CA LYS A 62 8.74 17.64 15.50
C LYS A 62 8.18 16.57 14.55
N ILE A 63 8.37 15.30 14.90
CA ILE A 63 7.75 14.15 14.22
C ILE A 63 6.86 13.39 15.20
N VAL A 64 5.69 12.96 14.72
CA VAL A 64 4.72 12.18 15.49
C VAL A 64 4.52 10.85 14.78
N LEU A 65 4.95 9.75 15.38
CA LEU A 65 4.82 8.40 14.85
C LEU A 65 3.66 7.68 15.53
N SER A 66 2.58 7.44 14.80
CA SER A 66 1.48 6.60 15.29
C SER A 66 1.95 5.16 15.46
N MET A 67 1.49 4.49 16.51
CA MET A 67 1.71 3.04 16.70
C MET A 67 0.73 2.18 15.88
N ASN A 68 -0.13 2.79 15.08
CA ASN A 68 -1.11 2.10 14.22
C ASN A 68 -0.93 2.56 12.76
N GLN A 69 0.14 2.08 12.11
CA GLN A 69 0.48 2.43 10.72
C GLN A 69 0.26 1.27 9.73
N HIS A 70 -0.18 0.12 10.18
CA HIS A 70 -0.36 -1.10 9.40
C HIS A 70 -1.65 -1.82 9.77
N ILE A 71 -2.03 -2.83 9.01
CA ILE A 71 -3.15 -3.73 9.31
C ILE A 71 -2.78 -4.62 10.51
N GLY A 72 -3.79 -4.99 11.30
CA GLY A 72 -3.66 -5.91 12.43
C GLY A 72 -3.47 -5.21 13.76
N ALA A 73 -2.75 -5.86 14.67
CA ALA A 73 -2.53 -5.33 16.01
C ALA A 73 -1.61 -4.10 15.99
N PRO A 74 -1.96 -2.99 16.68
CA PRO A 74 -1.05 -1.86 16.80
C PRO A 74 0.30 -2.27 17.41
N ALA A 75 1.37 -1.58 17.02
CA ALA A 75 2.66 -1.73 17.66
C ALA A 75 2.63 -1.18 19.09
N ALA A 76 3.43 -1.73 19.97
CA ALA A 76 3.66 -1.18 21.31
C ALA A 76 4.88 -0.28 21.31
N PRO A 77 4.87 0.90 21.97
CA PRO A 77 6.05 1.74 22.11
C PRO A 77 7.21 0.94 22.72
N ALA A 78 8.36 0.97 22.06
CA ALA A 78 9.60 0.29 22.49
C ALA A 78 10.62 1.26 23.07
N VAL A 79 10.28 2.52 23.19
CA VAL A 79 11.11 3.62 23.67
C VAL A 79 10.40 4.38 24.79
N ALA A 80 11.15 5.10 25.58
CA ALA A 80 10.64 5.96 26.65
C ALA A 80 10.95 7.45 26.37
N LYS A 81 10.28 8.34 27.09
CA LYS A 81 10.59 9.77 27.06
C LYS A 81 12.04 10.01 27.47
N GLY A 82 12.76 10.78 26.67
CA GLY A 82 14.17 11.11 26.86
C GLY A 82 15.14 10.20 26.14
N ASP A 83 14.68 9.07 25.58
CA ASP A 83 15.55 8.18 24.82
C ASP A 83 16.08 8.85 23.56
N GLN A 84 17.34 8.59 23.27
CA GLN A 84 17.97 8.95 22.00
C GLN A 84 17.62 7.89 20.95
N VAL A 85 17.18 8.31 19.79
CA VAL A 85 16.86 7.44 18.64
C VAL A 85 17.62 7.89 17.41
N TYR A 86 17.87 6.95 16.52
CA TYR A 86 18.54 7.15 15.25
C TYR A 86 17.64 6.78 14.09
N VAL A 87 17.99 7.14 12.87
CA VAL A 87 17.29 6.69 11.66
C VAL A 87 17.34 5.16 11.63
N GLY A 88 16.17 4.53 11.65
CA GLY A 88 16.01 3.09 11.66
C GLY A 88 15.86 2.44 13.04
N THR A 89 16.08 3.16 14.14
CA THR A 89 15.82 2.63 15.51
C THR A 89 14.35 2.20 15.62
N ILE A 90 14.11 1.01 16.18
CA ILE A 90 12.76 0.50 16.45
C ILE A 90 12.14 1.33 17.58
N VAL A 91 11.12 2.10 17.27
CA VAL A 91 10.35 2.91 18.22
C VAL A 91 9.00 2.29 18.60
N GLY A 92 8.53 1.34 17.80
CA GLY A 92 7.34 0.54 18.07
C GLY A 92 7.58 -0.91 17.75
N LYS A 93 7.27 -1.82 18.69
CA LYS A 93 7.43 -3.26 18.50
C LYS A 93 6.11 -3.88 18.08
N ALA A 94 6.16 -4.81 17.11
CA ALA A 94 4.98 -5.52 16.62
C ALA A 94 4.18 -6.14 17.77
N GLY A 95 2.86 -5.89 17.78
CA GLY A 95 1.96 -6.29 18.87
C GLY A 95 1.26 -7.64 18.66
N GLY A 96 1.49 -8.35 17.54
CA GLY A 96 0.82 -9.61 17.24
C GLY A 96 1.30 -10.27 15.96
N PHE A 97 0.67 -11.38 15.57
CA PHE A 97 1.03 -12.13 14.36
C PHE A 97 0.89 -11.28 13.08
N VAL A 98 -0.22 -10.53 12.96
CA VAL A 98 -0.39 -9.54 11.90
C VAL A 98 -0.06 -8.18 12.49
N SER A 99 1.19 -7.78 12.40
CA SER A 99 1.73 -6.52 12.90
C SER A 99 3.14 -6.32 12.31
N ALA A 100 3.69 -5.11 12.42
CA ALA A 100 5.05 -4.81 12.00
C ALA A 100 5.72 -3.87 12.98
N ASP A 101 7.05 -3.95 13.06
CA ASP A 101 7.85 -2.99 13.83
C ASP A 101 7.79 -1.61 13.17
N ILE A 102 7.78 -0.56 13.96
CA ILE A 102 7.81 0.83 13.52
C ILE A 102 9.16 1.42 13.83
N HIS A 103 9.80 2.00 12.83
CA HIS A 103 11.15 2.54 12.90
C HIS A 103 11.13 4.07 12.85
N SER A 104 12.09 4.71 13.49
CA SER A 104 12.29 6.15 13.35
C SER A 104 12.85 6.49 11.98
N GLY A 105 12.29 7.49 11.32
CA GLY A 105 12.84 8.07 10.08
C GLY A 105 13.84 9.20 10.32
N VAL A 106 14.10 9.55 11.58
CA VAL A 106 15.00 10.65 11.98
C VAL A 106 15.87 10.26 13.17
N SER A 107 17.00 10.92 13.33
CA SER A 107 17.74 10.93 14.60
C SER A 107 17.25 12.07 15.48
N GLY A 108 17.25 11.86 16.80
CA GLY A 108 16.78 12.84 17.76
C GLY A 108 16.40 12.24 19.11
N THR A 109 15.63 12.98 19.90
CA THR A 109 15.22 12.59 21.25
C THR A 109 13.71 12.40 21.32
N VAL A 110 13.28 11.32 21.98
CA VAL A 110 11.86 11.07 22.28
C VAL A 110 11.39 12.11 23.30
N SER A 111 10.50 13.00 22.86
CA SER A 111 9.95 14.06 23.70
C SER A 111 8.86 13.54 24.65
N GLU A 112 7.97 12.72 24.12
CA GLU A 112 6.86 12.15 24.87
C GLU A 112 6.22 10.97 24.13
N ILE A 113 5.46 10.17 24.88
CA ILE A 113 4.51 9.19 24.34
C ILE A 113 3.12 9.76 24.65
N THR A 114 2.30 9.93 23.62
CA THR A 114 1.00 10.59 23.69
C THR A 114 -0.07 9.82 22.95
N THR A 115 -1.27 10.36 22.89
CA THR A 115 -2.36 9.84 22.08
C THR A 115 -2.75 10.84 21.00
N ILE A 116 -3.11 10.32 19.84
CA ILE A 116 -3.62 11.11 18.70
C ILE A 116 -4.93 10.51 18.20
N THR A 117 -5.71 11.31 17.50
CA THR A 117 -6.88 10.81 16.77
C THR A 117 -6.45 10.35 15.37
N GLY A 118 -6.65 9.07 15.07
CA GLY A 118 -6.38 8.50 13.76
C GLY A 118 -7.40 8.93 12.71
N SER A 119 -7.13 8.59 11.45
CA SER A 119 -7.99 8.94 10.30
C SER A 119 -9.40 8.34 10.37
N ASN A 120 -9.56 7.24 11.10
CA ASN A 120 -10.85 6.58 11.38
C ASN A 120 -11.55 7.08 12.63
N GLY A 121 -11.05 8.14 13.27
CA GLY A 121 -11.58 8.69 14.53
C GLY A 121 -11.16 7.92 15.80
N SER A 122 -10.39 6.83 15.69
CA SER A 122 -9.91 6.08 16.86
C SER A 122 -8.78 6.81 17.59
N ILE A 123 -8.72 6.64 18.91
CA ILE A 123 -7.59 7.11 19.71
C ILE A 123 -6.44 6.12 19.55
N GLN A 124 -5.26 6.63 19.20
CA GLN A 124 -4.07 5.82 18.91
C GLN A 124 -2.88 6.35 19.71
N THR A 125 -2.05 5.44 20.19
CA THR A 125 -0.77 5.80 20.83
C THR A 125 0.20 6.31 19.76
N ALA A 126 0.98 7.33 20.10
CA ALA A 126 2.01 7.90 19.25
C ALA A 126 3.26 8.26 20.04
N VAL A 127 4.42 8.12 19.40
CA VAL A 127 5.73 8.55 19.90
C VAL A 127 6.08 9.88 19.23
N VAL A 128 6.44 10.87 20.02
CA VAL A 128 6.85 12.19 19.54
C VAL A 128 8.36 12.30 19.64
N ILE A 129 9.01 12.62 18.52
CA ILE A 129 10.47 12.77 18.41
C ILE A 129 10.78 14.21 18.02
N MET A 130 11.78 14.79 18.69
CA MET A 130 12.38 16.07 18.34
C MET A 130 13.67 15.78 17.57
N PRO A 131 13.71 16.00 16.25
CA PRO A 131 14.90 15.75 15.44
C PRO A 131 16.09 16.61 15.87
N ASP A 132 17.30 16.03 15.83
CA ASP A 132 18.56 16.75 16.12
C ASP A 132 19.18 17.42 14.89
N GLY A 133 18.66 17.13 13.70
CA GLY A 133 19.18 17.65 12.43
C GLY A 133 20.37 16.88 11.85
N GLU A 134 20.93 15.92 12.57
CA GLU A 134 22.13 15.20 12.15
C GLU A 134 21.84 13.99 11.27
N GLN A 135 20.62 13.43 11.34
CA GLN A 135 20.16 12.26 10.57
C GLN A 135 21.11 11.06 10.68
N LYS A 136 21.64 10.82 11.87
CA LYS A 136 22.48 9.66 12.16
C LYS A 136 21.70 8.36 11.99
N VAL A 137 22.28 7.39 11.28
CA VAL A 137 21.72 6.06 11.10
C VAL A 137 22.06 5.19 12.30
N ASP A 138 21.12 4.34 12.72
CA ASP A 138 21.34 3.38 13.80
C ASP A 138 22.46 2.41 13.39
N PRO A 139 23.55 2.31 14.18
CA PRO A 139 24.70 1.46 13.84
C PRO A 139 24.38 -0.04 13.82
N SER A 140 23.24 -0.46 14.38
CA SER A 140 22.80 -1.85 14.34
C SER A 140 22.20 -2.24 12.98
N ILE A 141 21.90 -1.25 12.11
CA ILE A 141 21.33 -1.51 10.80
C ILE A 141 22.44 -1.87 9.81
N ALA A 142 22.44 -3.12 9.40
CA ALA A 142 23.28 -3.59 8.31
C ALA A 142 22.39 -4.10 7.17
N PRO A 143 22.69 -3.75 5.90
CA PRO A 143 21.97 -4.33 4.78
C PRO A 143 22.18 -5.85 4.75
N PRO A 144 21.15 -6.65 4.41
CA PRO A 144 21.31 -8.09 4.30
C PRO A 144 22.35 -8.43 3.24
N GLN A 145 23.23 -9.38 3.55
CA GLN A 145 24.23 -9.89 2.60
C GLN A 145 23.58 -10.96 1.72
N VAL A 146 22.85 -10.52 0.69
CA VAL A 146 22.23 -11.41 -0.29
C VAL A 146 23.26 -11.73 -1.38
N THR A 147 23.78 -12.94 -1.38
CA THR A 147 24.77 -13.40 -2.36
C THR A 147 24.16 -14.28 -3.47
N ASP A 148 23.02 -14.92 -3.21
CA ASP A 148 22.29 -15.76 -4.13
C ASP A 148 20.79 -15.82 -3.80
N LEU A 149 20.01 -16.51 -4.65
CA LEU A 149 18.56 -16.67 -4.47
C LEU A 149 18.21 -17.45 -3.19
N LYS A 150 19.09 -18.30 -2.69
CA LYS A 150 18.84 -19.11 -1.50
C LYS A 150 18.98 -18.27 -0.24
N SER A 151 20.00 -17.42 -0.17
CA SER A 151 20.21 -16.48 0.94
C SER A 151 19.14 -15.36 1.00
N PHE A 152 18.31 -15.23 -0.05
CA PHE A 152 17.18 -14.29 -0.07
C PHE A 152 15.92 -14.88 0.59
N GLN A 153 15.85 -16.21 0.76
CA GLN A 153 14.67 -16.91 1.29
C GLN A 153 14.74 -17.17 2.80
N ASP A 154 15.89 -17.00 3.39
CA ASP A 154 16.16 -17.14 4.84
C ASP A 154 15.98 -15.79 5.55
#